data_043d2b45329fd10c7b3fa6425672f2ab
#
_entry.id   043d2b45329fd10c7b3fa6425672f2ab
#
_cell.length_a   1.000
_cell.length_b   1.000
_cell.length_c   1.000
_cell.angle_alpha   90.00
_cell.angle_beta   90.00
_cell.angle_gamma   90.00
#
_symmetry.space_group_name_H-M   'P 1'
#
loop_
_entity.id
_entity.type
_entity.pdbx_description
1 polymer ?
#
loop_
_entity_poly.entity_id
_entity_poly.type
_entity_poly.pdbx_seq_one_letter_code
_entity_poly.pdbx_strand_id
1 'polypeptide(L)'
;MEKEFGKDFVLRKVCGVNVVLPAGLKVKEFGGVLNLNDTAALIFEQLQDGKTTEETAAALVAAYDVTPEKALVSVQKTIDSLREAGVVA
;
A
#
# COMPACT_ATOMS: atom_id res chain seq x y z
N MET A 1 -11.93 8.69 4.50
CA MET A 1 -10.97 7.86 3.77
C MET A 1 -10.09 8.71 2.88
N GLU A 2 -8.86 8.37 2.82
CA GLU A 2 -7.87 9.13 2.08
C GLU A 2 -8.01 8.94 0.58
N LYS A 3 -8.57 9.92 -0.10
CA LYS A 3 -8.65 9.88 -1.55
C LYS A 3 -7.29 10.11 -2.18
N GLU A 4 -6.38 10.67 -1.39
CA GLU A 4 -5.05 11.04 -1.86
C GLU A 4 -4.01 9.98 -1.59
N PHE A 5 -4.41 8.85 -1.01
CA PHE A 5 -3.45 7.81 -0.65
C PHE A 5 -2.69 7.33 -1.87
N GLY A 6 -1.39 7.57 -1.86
CA GLY A 6 -0.51 7.12 -2.93
C GLY A 6 -0.85 7.63 -4.32
N LYS A 7 -1.54 8.76 -4.44
CA LYS A 7 -2.05 9.21 -5.74
C LYS A 7 -0.94 9.53 -6.74
N ASP A 8 0.24 9.89 -6.25
CA ASP A 8 1.37 10.19 -7.13
C ASP A 8 2.30 9.02 -7.31
N PHE A 9 1.81 7.82 -7.00
CA PHE A 9 2.59 6.59 -7.10
C PHE A 9 1.79 5.54 -7.83
N VAL A 10 2.49 4.62 -8.47
CA VAL A 10 1.86 3.48 -9.15
C VAL A 10 2.49 2.20 -8.64
N LEU A 11 1.67 1.16 -8.55
CA LEU A 11 2.13 -0.17 -8.16
C LEU A 11 2.27 -1.01 -9.41
N ARG A 12 3.43 -1.65 -9.56
CA ARG A 12 3.69 -2.53 -10.70
C ARG A 12 4.33 -3.82 -10.21
N LYS A 13 4.09 -4.89 -10.94
CA LYS A 13 4.75 -6.15 -10.67
C LYS A 13 5.80 -6.37 -11.74
N VAL A 14 7.07 -6.46 -11.32
CA VAL A 14 8.19 -6.61 -12.23
C VAL A 14 8.96 -7.85 -11.80
N CYS A 15 8.98 -8.86 -12.68
CA CYS A 15 9.70 -10.12 -12.39
C CYS A 15 9.28 -10.71 -11.05
N GLY A 16 7.99 -10.69 -10.75
CA GLY A 16 7.46 -11.26 -9.52
C GLY A 16 7.62 -10.39 -8.29
N VAL A 17 8.17 -9.19 -8.43
CA VAL A 17 8.39 -8.28 -7.31
C VAL A 17 7.41 -7.12 -7.45
N ASN A 18 6.72 -6.80 -6.34
CA ASN A 18 5.81 -5.66 -6.30
C ASN A 18 6.62 -4.40 -6.01
N VAL A 19 6.53 -3.42 -6.90
CA VAL A 19 7.26 -2.17 -6.72
C VAL A 19 6.30 -0.99 -6.80
N VAL A 20 6.55 0.00 -5.97
CA VAL A 20 5.84 1.27 -5.99
C VAL A 20 6.78 2.30 -6.59
N LEU A 21 6.31 2.95 -7.64
CA LEU A 21 7.11 3.91 -8.40
C LEU A 21 6.46 5.29 -8.33
N PRO A 22 7.27 6.34 -8.20
CA PRO A 22 6.72 7.69 -8.26
C PRO A 22 6.25 8.01 -9.68
N ALA A 23 5.26 8.89 -9.78
CA ALA A 23 4.71 9.33 -11.04
C ALA A 23 4.57 10.85 -11.00
N GLY A 24 4.51 11.47 -12.19
CA GLY A 24 4.33 12.90 -12.27
C GLY A 24 5.43 13.66 -11.55
N LEU A 25 5.06 14.62 -10.75
CA LEU A 25 6.03 15.48 -10.06
C LEU A 25 6.81 14.76 -8.98
N LYS A 26 6.30 13.64 -8.48
CA LYS A 26 6.98 12.90 -7.43
C LYS A 26 8.23 12.18 -7.92
N VAL A 27 8.40 12.05 -9.22
CA VAL A 27 9.60 11.41 -9.78
C VAL A 27 10.87 12.08 -9.28
N LYS A 28 10.87 13.40 -9.21
CA LYS A 28 12.04 14.15 -8.76
C LYS A 28 12.24 14.09 -7.26
N GLU A 29 11.16 14.02 -6.50
CA GLU A 29 11.22 14.10 -5.04
C GLU A 29 11.52 12.76 -4.40
N PHE A 30 10.95 11.69 -4.94
CA PHE A 30 11.05 10.40 -4.30
C PHE A 30 12.40 9.73 -4.50
N GLY A 31 12.93 9.78 -5.70
CA GLY A 31 14.29 9.35 -5.97
C GLY A 31 14.54 7.85 -5.89
N GLY A 32 13.55 7.01 -6.06
CA GLY A 32 13.78 5.58 -6.02
C GLY A 32 12.52 4.76 -6.17
N VAL A 33 12.59 3.47 -5.81
CA VAL A 33 11.46 2.56 -5.84
C VAL A 33 11.32 1.92 -4.47
N LEU A 34 10.10 1.53 -4.13
CA LEU A 34 9.81 0.84 -2.89
C LEU A 34 9.27 -0.55 -3.21
N ASN A 35 9.91 -1.57 -2.64
CA ASN A 35 9.47 -2.95 -2.83
C ASN A 35 8.47 -3.33 -1.77
N LEU A 36 7.38 -4.01 -2.17
CA LEU A 36 6.36 -4.47 -1.23
C LEU A 36 6.18 -5.97 -1.39
N ASN A 37 5.99 -6.66 -0.26
CA ASN A 37 5.58 -8.05 -0.33
C ASN A 37 4.11 -8.11 -0.78
N ASP A 38 3.61 -9.33 -1.04
CA ASP A 38 2.27 -9.46 -1.60
C ASP A 38 1.19 -8.91 -0.68
N THR A 39 1.33 -9.09 0.62
CA THR A 39 0.37 -8.58 1.60
C THR A 39 0.35 -7.05 1.55
N ALA A 40 1.51 -6.43 1.59
CA ALA A 40 1.61 -4.97 1.55
C ALA A 40 1.10 -4.41 0.23
N ALA A 41 1.34 -5.13 -0.87
CA ALA A 41 0.84 -4.70 -2.18
C ALA A 41 -0.69 -4.71 -2.21
N LEU A 42 -1.31 -5.73 -1.66
CA LEU A 42 -2.76 -5.78 -1.58
C LEU A 42 -3.30 -4.62 -0.75
N ILE A 43 -2.66 -4.35 0.38
CA ILE A 43 -3.06 -3.23 1.24
C ILE A 43 -2.95 -1.91 0.47
N PHE A 44 -1.84 -1.72 -0.23
CA PHE A 44 -1.61 -0.50 -1.00
C PHE A 44 -2.71 -0.31 -2.05
N GLU A 45 -3.03 -1.37 -2.80
CA GLU A 45 -4.06 -1.30 -3.83
C GLU A 45 -5.42 -0.94 -3.25
N GLN A 46 -5.80 -1.57 -2.14
CA GLN A 46 -7.10 -1.31 -1.53
C GLN A 46 -7.21 0.14 -1.07
N LEU A 47 -6.18 0.63 -0.41
CA LEU A 47 -6.19 1.99 0.09
C LEU A 47 -6.13 3.01 -1.05
N GLN A 48 -5.39 2.70 -2.11
CA GLN A 48 -5.32 3.58 -3.28
C GLN A 48 -6.67 3.67 -3.98
N ASP A 49 -7.47 2.60 -3.91
CA ASP A 49 -8.81 2.57 -4.46
C ASP A 49 -9.83 3.28 -3.57
N GLY A 50 -9.41 3.83 -2.44
CA GLY A 50 -10.28 4.57 -1.55
C GLY A 50 -10.97 3.73 -0.49
N LYS A 51 -10.55 2.48 -0.32
CA LYS A 51 -11.14 1.61 0.71
C LYS A 51 -10.73 2.06 2.09
N THR A 52 -11.58 1.80 3.06
CA THR A 52 -11.26 2.10 4.45
C THR A 52 -10.28 1.09 5.01
N THR A 53 -9.73 1.38 6.19
CA THR A 53 -8.85 0.45 6.89
C THR A 53 -9.57 -0.88 7.15
N GLU A 54 -10.83 -0.80 7.57
CA GLU A 54 -11.63 -1.98 7.85
C GLU A 54 -11.89 -2.80 6.59
N GLU A 55 -12.20 -2.13 5.49
CA GLU A 55 -12.42 -2.82 4.22
C GLU A 55 -11.13 -3.48 3.73
N THR A 56 -10.02 -2.82 3.92
CA THR A 56 -8.71 -3.36 3.55
C THR A 56 -8.39 -4.60 4.40
N ALA A 57 -8.66 -4.53 5.70
CA ALA A 57 -8.45 -5.68 6.58
C ALA A 57 -9.35 -6.84 6.17
N ALA A 58 -10.59 -6.56 5.78
CA ALA A 58 -11.51 -7.61 5.32
C ALA A 58 -10.98 -8.28 4.05
N ALA A 59 -10.35 -7.51 3.17
CA ALA A 59 -9.76 -8.07 1.96
C ALA A 59 -8.60 -9.01 2.30
N LEU A 60 -7.82 -8.67 3.33
CA LEU A 60 -6.74 -9.55 3.78
C LEU A 60 -7.29 -10.85 4.35
N VAL A 61 -8.34 -10.77 5.15
CA VAL A 61 -8.97 -11.96 5.73
C VAL A 61 -9.47 -12.88 4.61
N ALA A 62 -10.04 -12.29 3.56
CA ALA A 62 -10.55 -13.06 2.43
C ALA A 62 -9.45 -13.69 1.60
N ALA A 63 -8.30 -13.02 1.47
CA ALA A 63 -7.21 -13.47 0.61
C ALA A 63 -6.23 -14.39 1.33
N TYR A 64 -6.08 -14.22 2.63
CA TYR A 64 -5.13 -14.97 3.43
C TYR A 64 -5.81 -15.53 4.67
N ASP A 65 -5.21 -16.54 5.27
CA ASP A 65 -5.79 -17.17 6.45
C ASP A 65 -5.30 -16.43 7.70
N VAL A 66 -5.86 -15.26 7.93
CA VAL A 66 -5.49 -14.41 9.07
C VAL A 66 -6.74 -13.96 9.81
N THR A 67 -6.58 -13.66 11.11
CA THR A 67 -7.69 -13.14 11.91
C THR A 67 -7.89 -11.66 11.58
N PRO A 68 -9.12 -11.14 11.81
CA PRO A 68 -9.36 -9.72 11.60
C PRO A 68 -8.43 -8.81 12.40
N GLU A 69 -8.08 -9.21 13.63
CA GLU A 69 -7.18 -8.40 14.46
C GLU A 69 -5.80 -8.32 13.84
N LYS A 70 -5.26 -9.44 13.37
CA LYS A 70 -3.96 -9.46 12.73
C LYS A 70 -3.99 -8.69 11.41
N ALA A 71 -5.09 -8.78 10.68
CA ALA A 71 -5.24 -8.04 9.44
C ALA A 71 -5.17 -6.53 9.69
N LEU A 72 -5.86 -6.06 10.72
CA LEU A 72 -5.83 -4.63 11.05
C LEU A 72 -4.43 -4.18 11.44
N VAL A 73 -3.71 -4.98 12.21
CA VAL A 73 -2.33 -4.67 12.60
C VAL A 73 -1.46 -4.58 11.35
N SER A 74 -1.62 -5.51 10.42
CA SER A 74 -0.84 -5.50 9.17
C SER A 74 -1.13 -4.26 8.34
N VAL A 75 -2.41 -3.87 8.24
CA VAL A 75 -2.79 -2.67 7.51
C VAL A 75 -2.13 -1.45 8.14
N GLN A 76 -2.19 -1.33 9.47
CA GLN A 76 -1.62 -0.18 10.14
C GLN A 76 -0.10 -0.12 9.98
N LYS A 77 0.57 -1.26 10.12
CA LYS A 77 2.02 -1.30 9.93
C LYS A 77 2.42 -0.91 8.52
N THR A 78 1.65 -1.36 7.53
CA THR A 78 1.93 -1.01 6.14
C THR A 78 1.74 0.49 5.91
N ILE A 79 0.67 1.06 6.46
CA ILE A 79 0.43 2.50 6.35
C ILE A 79 1.59 3.27 6.97
N ASP A 80 2.05 2.86 8.15
CA ASP A 80 3.14 3.53 8.83
C ASP A 80 4.43 3.45 8.01
N SER A 81 4.72 2.30 7.44
CA SER A 81 5.91 2.12 6.60
C SER A 81 5.84 2.99 5.35
N LEU A 82 4.67 3.06 4.72
CA LEU A 82 4.49 3.88 3.53
C LEU A 82 4.62 5.36 3.87
N ARG A 83 4.15 5.76 5.04
CA ARG A 83 4.27 7.14 5.47
C ARG A 83 5.73 7.50 5.72
N GLU A 84 6.48 6.60 6.35
CA GLU A 84 7.91 6.83 6.57
C GLU A 84 8.68 6.89 5.27
N ALA A 85 8.24 6.12 4.28
CA ALA A 85 8.90 6.12 2.97
C ALA A 85 8.50 7.32 2.11
N GLY A 86 7.54 8.11 2.56
CA GLY A 86 7.12 9.30 1.82
C GLY A 86 6.07 9.05 0.76
N VAL A 87 5.48 7.85 0.74
CA VAL A 87 4.47 7.50 -0.26
C VAL A 87 3.12 8.13 0.09
N VAL A 88 2.82 8.26 1.39
CA VAL A 88 1.60 8.93 1.84
C VAL A 88 1.97 10.03 2.82
N ALA A 89 1.09 11.00 2.93
CA ALA A 89 1.31 12.15 3.81
C ALA A 89 1.12 11.81 5.28
#